data_06c454f6606a8d2f32017ba48aa839e1
#
_entry.id   06c454f6606a8d2f32017ba48aa839e1
#
_cell.length_a   1.000
_cell.length_b   1.000
_cell.length_c   1.000
_cell.angle_alpha   90.00
_cell.angle_beta   90.00
_cell.angle_gamma   90.00
#
_symmetry.space_group_name_H-M   'P 1'
#
loop_
_entity.id
_entity.type
_entity.pdbx_description
1 polymer ?
#
loop_
_entity_poly.entity_id
_entity_poly.type
_entity_poly.pdbx_seq_one_letter_code
_entity_poly.pdbx_strand_id
1 'polypeptide(L)'
;FSKLGDKNFFKLPEPIINKAGCNLSFAGLKTAVLRESKKINGENKLKYNLAASFQNTINKILYKKTKVAAQMFREKTKEKNFQLIVAGGVAANETIRKNLSSLSNEMNFKTIYPDLKFCGDNAAMIAWAGIQRFKKNMIDDLNKSAKSRWPLDKNAPSVSYTHLTLPT
;
A
#
# COMPACT_ATOMS: atom_id res chain seq x y z
N PHE A 1 8.27 15.22 8.94
CA PHE A 1 7.32 16.32 8.69
C PHE A 1 5.92 15.97 9.21
N SER A 2 5.34 14.84 8.86
CA SER A 2 3.97 14.48 9.27
C SER A 2 3.73 14.42 10.79
N LYS A 3 4.77 14.17 11.58
CA LYS A 3 4.69 14.18 13.07
C LYS A 3 4.57 15.60 13.66
N LEU A 4 4.87 16.64 12.88
CA LEU A 4 4.89 18.04 13.32
C LEU A 4 3.65 18.83 12.87
N GLY A 5 2.78 18.22 12.05
CA GLY A 5 1.62 18.87 11.46
C GLY A 5 0.29 18.40 12.04
N ASP A 6 -0.75 19.20 11.79
CA ASP A 6 -2.13 18.82 12.07
C ASP A 6 -2.66 17.88 10.96
N LYS A 7 -3.00 16.67 11.34
CA LYS A 7 -3.49 15.61 10.44
C LYS A 7 -4.89 15.88 9.87
N ASN A 8 -5.63 16.85 10.40
CA ASN A 8 -7.00 17.17 10.00
C ASN A 8 -7.10 18.51 9.26
N PHE A 9 -5.96 19.21 9.08
CA PHE A 9 -5.94 20.55 8.48
C PHE A 9 -6.42 20.56 7.03
N PHE A 10 -5.93 19.64 6.19
CA PHE A 10 -6.35 19.49 4.80
C PHE A 10 -7.33 18.35 4.63
N LYS A 11 -8.49 18.64 4.01
CA LYS A 11 -9.46 17.61 3.59
C LYS A 11 -9.02 17.05 2.23
N LEU A 12 -8.30 15.93 2.26
CA LEU A 12 -7.87 15.24 1.04
C LEU A 12 -8.87 14.15 0.64
N PRO A 13 -8.99 13.84 -0.67
CA PRO A 13 -9.92 12.81 -1.13
C PRO A 13 -9.54 11.43 -0.63
N GLU A 14 -10.54 10.62 -0.31
CA GLU A 14 -10.43 9.21 0.10
C GLU A 14 -11.06 8.32 -1.01
N PRO A 15 -10.36 8.07 -2.14
CA PRO A 15 -10.95 7.40 -3.29
C PRO A 15 -11.49 6.02 -2.93
N ILE A 16 -12.67 5.70 -3.42
CA ILE A 16 -13.38 4.41 -3.26
C ILE A 16 -13.47 3.86 -1.84
N ILE A 17 -13.18 4.67 -0.81
CA ILE A 17 -13.15 4.18 0.58
C ILE A 17 -14.49 3.57 1.01
N ASN A 18 -15.61 4.08 0.48
CA ASN A 18 -16.96 3.60 0.76
C ASN A 18 -17.52 2.61 -0.28
N LYS A 19 -16.80 2.33 -1.38
CA LYS A 19 -17.22 1.31 -2.33
C LYS A 19 -17.09 -0.08 -1.73
N ALA A 20 -18.01 -0.97 -2.08
CA ALA A 20 -17.95 -2.37 -1.67
C ALA A 20 -16.63 -3.04 -2.11
N GLY A 21 -16.23 -4.09 -1.40
CA GLY A 21 -14.99 -4.83 -1.64
C GLY A 21 -13.75 -4.14 -1.08
N CYS A 22 -12.63 -4.82 -1.19
CA CYS A 22 -11.35 -4.44 -0.58
C CYS A 22 -10.36 -3.76 -1.55
N ASN A 23 -10.79 -3.39 -2.75
CA ASN A 23 -9.93 -2.72 -3.71
C ASN A 23 -9.42 -1.38 -3.18
N LEU A 24 -8.13 -1.12 -3.41
CA LEU A 24 -7.46 0.12 -3.06
C LEU A 24 -7.40 1.05 -4.27
N SER A 25 -7.54 2.35 -4.04
CA SER A 25 -7.28 3.39 -5.04
C SER A 25 -6.70 4.62 -4.37
N PHE A 26 -5.74 5.21 -5.03
CA PHE A 26 -5.15 6.51 -4.68
C PHE A 26 -5.32 7.52 -5.82
N ALA A 27 -6.23 7.20 -6.77
CA ALA A 27 -6.55 8.08 -7.89
C ALA A 27 -7.05 9.45 -7.39
N GLY A 28 -6.53 10.52 -7.95
CA GLY A 28 -6.86 11.89 -7.55
C GLY A 28 -6.16 12.37 -6.26
N LEU A 29 -5.70 11.49 -5.36
CA LEU A 29 -5.03 11.90 -4.12
C LEU A 29 -3.70 12.62 -4.43
N LYS A 30 -2.87 12.06 -5.33
CA LYS A 30 -1.63 12.70 -5.79
C LYS A 30 -1.87 14.10 -6.35
N THR A 31 -2.87 14.24 -7.22
CA THR A 31 -3.23 15.53 -7.83
C THR A 31 -3.76 16.53 -6.80
N ALA A 32 -4.56 16.07 -5.83
CA ALA A 32 -5.03 16.91 -4.74
C ALA A 32 -3.88 17.44 -3.89
N VAL A 33 -2.95 16.58 -3.50
CA VAL A 33 -1.75 16.99 -2.74
C VAL A 33 -0.91 17.98 -3.54
N LEU A 34 -0.69 17.73 -4.85
CA LEU A 34 0.05 18.64 -5.72
C LEU A 34 -0.65 20.02 -5.82
N ARG A 35 -1.96 20.04 -5.91
CA ARG A 35 -2.72 21.30 -5.96
C ARG A 35 -2.59 22.10 -4.66
N GLU A 36 -2.72 21.42 -3.52
CA GLU A 36 -2.56 22.09 -2.21
C GLU A 36 -1.11 22.54 -1.98
N SER A 37 -0.11 21.73 -2.40
CA SER A 37 1.30 22.10 -2.25
C SER A 37 1.68 23.38 -3.02
N LYS A 38 1.06 23.62 -4.21
CA LYS A 38 1.27 24.84 -5.00
C LYS A 38 0.74 26.11 -4.33
N LYS A 39 -0.19 25.97 -3.39
CA LYS A 39 -0.73 27.12 -2.63
C LYS A 39 0.14 27.48 -1.42
N ILE A 40 1.09 26.63 -1.07
CA ILE A 40 1.94 26.84 0.10
C ILE A 40 3.14 27.70 -0.27
N ASN A 41 3.08 28.98 0.07
CA ASN A 41 4.14 29.97 -0.17
C ASN A 41 5.21 29.92 0.94
N GLY A 42 6.04 28.86 0.94
CA GLY A 42 7.21 28.81 1.83
C GLY A 42 6.96 28.45 3.29
N GLU A 43 5.74 28.51 3.81
CA GLU A 43 5.40 28.24 5.21
C GLU A 43 5.62 26.78 5.61
N ASN A 44 6.61 26.54 6.46
CA ASN A 44 6.92 25.18 6.92
C ASN A 44 5.75 24.52 7.66
N LYS A 45 5.00 25.30 8.46
CA LYS A 45 3.82 24.79 9.19
C LYS A 45 2.77 24.19 8.25
N LEU A 46 2.46 24.84 7.12
CA LEU A 46 1.53 24.33 6.13
C LEU A 46 2.05 23.06 5.42
N LYS A 47 3.37 22.99 5.16
CA LYS A 47 4.01 21.77 4.64
C LYS A 47 3.86 20.60 5.61
N TYR A 48 4.05 20.82 6.90
CA TYR A 48 3.88 19.81 7.93
C TYR A 48 2.41 19.34 8.04
N ASN A 49 1.47 20.28 7.98
CA ASN A 49 0.06 19.99 7.98
C ASN A 49 -0.36 19.18 6.74
N LEU A 50 0.15 19.53 5.55
CA LEU A 50 -0.13 18.78 4.34
C LEU A 50 0.42 17.35 4.42
N ALA A 51 1.65 17.18 4.90
CA ALA A 51 2.26 15.87 5.11
C ALA A 51 1.49 15.03 6.14
N ALA A 52 1.03 15.64 7.24
CA ALA A 52 0.25 14.99 8.28
C ALA A 52 -1.14 14.56 7.75
N SER A 53 -1.83 15.45 7.03
CA SER A 53 -3.14 15.17 6.43
C SER A 53 -3.05 14.09 5.36
N PHE A 54 -2.00 14.11 4.53
CA PHE A 54 -1.76 13.06 3.53
C PHE A 54 -1.55 11.69 4.19
N GLN A 55 -0.67 11.61 5.19
CA GLN A 55 -0.42 10.36 5.90
C GLN A 55 -1.68 9.84 6.60
N ASN A 56 -2.48 10.73 7.20
CA ASN A 56 -3.74 10.37 7.83
C ASN A 56 -4.74 9.80 6.81
N THR A 57 -4.84 10.41 5.63
CA THR A 57 -5.71 9.93 4.54
C THR A 57 -5.30 8.54 4.07
N ILE A 58 -4.00 8.31 3.84
CA ILE A 58 -3.48 6.98 3.49
C ILE A 58 -3.82 5.96 4.57
N ASN A 59 -3.59 6.30 5.84
CA ASN A 59 -3.91 5.43 6.97
C ASN A 59 -5.39 5.04 7.03
N LYS A 60 -6.30 5.98 6.80
CA LYS A 60 -7.74 5.72 6.78
C LYS A 60 -8.12 4.76 5.65
N ILE A 61 -7.60 5.00 4.43
CA ILE A 61 -7.87 4.14 3.27
C ILE A 61 -7.37 2.72 3.54
N LEU A 62 -6.11 2.58 3.98
CA LEU A 62 -5.51 1.28 4.27
C LEU A 62 -6.27 0.56 5.38
N TYR A 63 -6.55 1.22 6.49
CA TYR A 63 -7.30 0.64 7.61
C TYR A 63 -8.64 0.08 7.16
N LYS A 64 -9.47 0.91 6.50
CA LYS A 64 -10.82 0.52 6.13
C LYS A 64 -10.84 -0.62 5.11
N LYS A 65 -9.98 -0.55 4.09
CA LYS A 65 -9.92 -1.58 3.05
C LYS A 65 -9.27 -2.87 3.54
N THR A 66 -8.28 -2.81 4.41
CA THR A 66 -7.71 -4.00 5.05
C THR A 66 -8.73 -4.65 6.00
N LYS A 67 -9.54 -3.87 6.72
CA LYS A 67 -10.62 -4.39 7.55
C LYS A 67 -11.64 -5.19 6.72
N VAL A 68 -12.06 -4.64 5.58
CA VAL A 68 -12.96 -5.36 4.65
C VAL A 68 -12.29 -6.61 4.10
N ALA A 69 -11.03 -6.54 3.68
CA ALA A 69 -10.29 -7.69 3.17
C ALA A 69 -10.19 -8.81 4.21
N ALA A 70 -9.90 -8.47 5.46
CA ALA A 70 -9.83 -9.41 6.58
C ALA A 70 -11.19 -10.08 6.86
N GLN A 71 -12.29 -9.33 6.76
CA GLN A 71 -13.64 -9.89 6.88
C GLN A 71 -13.93 -10.87 5.73
N MET A 72 -13.70 -10.46 4.49
CA MET A 72 -13.88 -11.32 3.31
C MET A 72 -13.03 -12.60 3.38
N PHE A 73 -11.79 -12.50 3.87
CA PHE A 73 -10.91 -13.65 4.05
C PHE A 73 -11.49 -14.61 5.09
N ARG A 74 -11.93 -14.09 6.23
CA ARG A 74 -12.52 -14.88 7.31
C ARG A 74 -13.77 -15.66 6.86
N GLU A 75 -14.58 -15.06 6.00
CA GLU A 75 -15.78 -15.70 5.43
C GLU A 75 -15.44 -16.84 4.45
N LYS A 76 -14.28 -16.74 3.78
CA LYS A 76 -13.86 -17.71 2.75
C LYS A 76 -12.98 -18.85 3.26
N THR A 77 -12.47 -18.78 4.49
CA THR A 77 -11.57 -19.80 5.02
C THR A 77 -12.12 -20.42 6.28
N LYS A 78 -11.80 -21.71 6.49
CA LYS A 78 -12.07 -22.45 7.74
C LYS A 78 -10.91 -22.37 8.73
N GLU A 79 -9.82 -21.72 8.36
CA GLU A 79 -8.65 -21.54 9.22
C GLU A 79 -9.02 -20.75 10.47
N LYS A 80 -8.34 -21.04 11.58
CA LYS A 80 -8.53 -20.34 12.86
C LYS A 80 -7.40 -19.37 13.19
N ASN A 81 -6.21 -19.63 12.64
CA ASN A 81 -5.00 -18.81 12.88
C ASN A 81 -4.79 -17.83 11.74
N PHE A 82 -5.34 -16.64 11.87
CA PHE A 82 -5.26 -15.62 10.85
C PHE A 82 -3.94 -14.83 10.95
N GLN A 83 -3.28 -14.62 9.81
CA GLN A 83 -2.08 -13.81 9.70
C GLN A 83 -2.27 -12.70 8.67
N LEU A 84 -1.85 -11.49 9.02
CA LEU A 84 -1.76 -10.35 8.10
C LEU A 84 -0.28 -10.04 7.85
N ILE A 85 0.19 -10.29 6.64
CA ILE A 85 1.55 -9.97 6.24
C ILE A 85 1.54 -8.59 5.56
N VAL A 86 2.35 -7.67 6.07
CA VAL A 86 2.48 -6.31 5.54
C VAL A 86 3.93 -6.10 5.12
N ALA A 87 4.18 -6.04 3.81
CA ALA A 87 5.51 -5.97 3.20
C ALA A 87 5.59 -4.87 2.13
N GLY A 88 6.77 -4.66 1.57
CA GLY A 88 7.04 -3.63 0.56
C GLY A 88 7.46 -2.29 1.17
N GLY A 89 7.88 -1.32 0.34
CA GLY A 89 8.47 -0.06 0.80
C GLY A 89 7.58 0.75 1.75
N VAL A 90 6.27 0.77 1.51
CA VAL A 90 5.30 1.49 2.37
C VAL A 90 5.20 0.84 3.76
N ALA A 91 5.47 -0.46 3.88
CA ALA A 91 5.49 -1.17 5.17
C ALA A 91 6.64 -0.73 6.11
N ALA A 92 7.61 0.06 5.63
CA ALA A 92 8.61 0.70 6.47
C ALA A 92 8.05 1.87 7.29
N ASN A 93 6.88 2.41 6.92
CA ASN A 93 6.26 3.53 7.63
C ASN A 93 5.70 3.10 8.99
N GLU A 94 6.28 3.61 10.07
CA GLU A 94 5.90 3.26 11.45
C GLU A 94 4.42 3.54 11.77
N THR A 95 3.87 4.64 11.24
CA THR A 95 2.48 5.02 11.51
C THR A 95 1.51 4.04 10.84
N ILE A 96 1.85 3.59 9.62
CA ILE A 96 1.08 2.55 8.92
C ILE A 96 1.18 1.22 9.67
N ARG A 97 2.38 0.82 10.11
CA ARG A 97 2.56 -0.39 10.93
C ARG A 97 1.69 -0.36 12.19
N LYS A 98 1.75 0.73 12.96
CA LYS A 98 0.94 0.90 14.18
C LYS A 98 -0.56 0.80 13.89
N ASN A 99 -1.01 1.46 12.83
CA ASN A 99 -2.42 1.48 12.42
C ASN A 99 -2.93 0.08 12.02
N LEU A 100 -2.16 -0.64 11.20
CA LEU A 100 -2.53 -2.00 10.76
C LEU A 100 -2.37 -3.04 11.89
N SER A 101 -1.40 -2.88 12.79
CA SER A 101 -1.29 -3.73 13.98
C SER A 101 -2.49 -3.56 14.91
N SER A 102 -2.94 -2.32 15.12
CA SER A 102 -4.16 -2.06 15.91
C SER A 102 -5.39 -2.73 15.30
N LEU A 103 -5.56 -2.62 13.97
CA LEU A 103 -6.63 -3.31 13.24
C LEU A 103 -6.54 -4.83 13.38
N SER A 104 -5.34 -5.39 13.26
CA SER A 104 -5.14 -6.84 13.35
C SER A 104 -5.49 -7.36 14.74
N ASN A 105 -5.11 -6.64 15.79
CA ASN A 105 -5.48 -6.99 17.16
C ASN A 105 -7.00 -6.93 17.36
N GLU A 106 -7.66 -5.88 16.85
CA GLU A 106 -9.13 -5.76 16.87
C GLU A 106 -9.82 -6.95 16.20
N MET A 107 -9.22 -7.46 15.14
CA MET A 107 -9.78 -8.55 14.34
C MET A 107 -9.19 -9.94 14.65
N ASN A 108 -8.40 -10.09 15.70
CA ASN A 108 -7.73 -11.34 16.07
C ASN A 108 -6.87 -11.93 14.92
N PHE A 109 -6.09 -11.07 14.25
CA PHE A 109 -5.06 -11.45 13.28
C PHE A 109 -3.68 -11.26 13.90
N LYS A 110 -2.74 -12.14 13.60
CA LYS A 110 -1.33 -11.93 13.89
C LYS A 110 -0.70 -11.14 12.77
N THR A 111 -0.22 -9.91 13.04
CA THR A 111 0.49 -9.13 12.02
C THR A 111 1.95 -9.55 11.94
N ILE A 112 2.44 -9.70 10.72
CA ILE A 112 3.84 -10.03 10.42
C ILE A 112 4.42 -8.95 9.52
N TYR A 113 5.56 -8.38 9.94
CA TYR A 113 6.33 -7.41 9.17
C TYR A 113 7.73 -7.96 8.91
N PRO A 114 8.28 -7.78 7.72
CA PRO A 114 9.71 -8.04 7.51
C PRO A 114 10.54 -6.98 8.26
N ASP A 115 11.81 -7.30 8.50
CA ASP A 115 12.78 -6.31 8.96
C ASP A 115 12.81 -5.12 8.01
N LEU A 116 13.08 -3.92 8.52
CA LEU A 116 13.07 -2.68 7.74
C LEU A 116 13.98 -2.75 6.51
N LYS A 117 15.13 -3.42 6.64
CA LYS A 117 16.10 -3.63 5.54
C LYS A 117 15.55 -4.45 4.37
N PHE A 118 14.47 -5.22 4.58
CA PHE A 118 13.81 -6.04 3.55
C PHE A 118 12.49 -5.43 3.05
N CYS A 119 12.10 -4.26 3.53
CA CYS A 119 10.89 -3.59 3.07
C CYS A 119 11.05 -2.95 1.68
N GLY A 120 12.26 -2.52 1.32
CA GLY A 120 12.57 -2.03 -0.05
C GLY A 120 13.02 -3.15 -0.98
N ASP A 121 13.35 -2.76 -2.20
CA ASP A 121 13.95 -3.67 -3.17
C ASP A 121 15.28 -4.20 -2.63
N ASN A 122 15.45 -5.52 -2.67
CA ASN A 122 16.66 -6.15 -2.19
C ASN A 122 16.94 -7.46 -2.94
N ALA A 123 18.23 -7.77 -3.12
CA ALA A 123 18.67 -8.96 -3.83
C ALA A 123 18.30 -10.27 -3.10
N ALA A 124 18.18 -10.25 -1.78
CA ALA A 124 17.87 -11.46 -0.99
C ALA A 124 16.49 -12.03 -1.32
N MET A 125 15.46 -11.18 -1.49
CA MET A 125 14.13 -11.66 -1.86
C MET A 125 14.10 -12.25 -3.28
N ILE A 126 14.87 -11.69 -4.21
CA ILE A 126 14.96 -12.19 -5.59
C ILE A 126 15.71 -13.53 -5.62
N ALA A 127 16.83 -13.63 -4.91
CA ALA A 127 17.59 -14.87 -4.78
C ALA A 127 16.73 -15.98 -4.13
N TRP A 128 15.99 -15.66 -3.07
CA TRP A 128 15.06 -16.60 -2.44
C TRP A 128 13.98 -17.09 -3.39
N ALA A 129 13.32 -16.17 -4.11
CA ALA A 129 12.32 -16.52 -5.11
C ALA A 129 12.92 -17.40 -6.22
N GLY A 130 14.13 -17.09 -6.69
CA GLY A 130 14.88 -17.89 -7.65
C GLY A 130 15.13 -19.31 -7.17
N ILE A 131 15.60 -19.48 -5.92
CA ILE A 131 15.83 -20.79 -5.32
C ILE A 131 14.53 -21.60 -5.22
N GLN A 132 13.42 -20.98 -4.81
CA GLN A 132 12.12 -21.66 -4.72
C GLN A 132 11.61 -22.12 -6.09
N ARG A 133 11.81 -21.31 -7.13
CA ARG A 133 11.48 -21.66 -8.52
C ARG A 133 12.36 -22.80 -9.02
N PHE A 134 13.68 -22.70 -8.80
CA PHE A 134 14.64 -23.72 -9.19
C PHE A 134 14.29 -25.09 -8.59
N LYS A 135 14.00 -25.16 -7.29
CA LYS A 135 13.57 -26.39 -6.61
C LYS A 135 12.29 -27.02 -7.20
N LYS A 136 11.49 -26.25 -7.91
CA LYS A 136 10.27 -26.70 -8.60
C LYS A 136 10.46 -26.91 -10.11
N ASN A 137 11.71 -26.93 -10.60
CA ASN A 137 12.05 -27.00 -12.03
C ASN A 137 11.37 -25.90 -12.87
N MET A 138 11.06 -24.75 -12.27
CA MET A 138 10.51 -23.59 -12.95
C MET A 138 11.67 -22.72 -13.48
N ILE A 139 12.28 -23.17 -14.56
CA ILE A 139 13.41 -22.51 -15.19
C ILE A 139 12.93 -21.89 -16.51
N ASP A 140 13.34 -20.67 -16.76
CA ASP A 140 13.09 -19.98 -18.02
C ASP A 140 14.37 -20.03 -18.90
N ASP A 141 14.22 -19.89 -20.21
CA ASP A 141 15.36 -19.79 -21.11
C ASP A 141 16.02 -18.39 -21.03
N LEU A 142 17.20 -18.25 -21.63
CA LEU A 142 17.97 -16.99 -21.63
C LEU A 142 17.32 -15.89 -22.49
N ASN A 143 16.34 -16.21 -23.32
CA ASN A 143 15.66 -15.26 -24.21
C ASN A 143 14.44 -14.61 -23.56
N LYS A 144 14.18 -14.90 -22.26
CA LYS A 144 13.05 -14.32 -21.55
C LYS A 144 13.20 -12.82 -21.41
N SER A 145 12.29 -12.09 -22.05
CA SER A 145 12.26 -10.63 -21.94
C SER A 145 11.70 -10.15 -20.59
N ALA A 146 12.23 -9.02 -20.10
CA ALA A 146 11.68 -8.35 -18.94
C ALA A 146 10.26 -7.82 -19.23
N LYS A 147 9.37 -7.92 -18.25
CA LYS A 147 8.01 -7.39 -18.33
C LYS A 147 7.87 -6.20 -17.40
N SER A 148 7.53 -5.04 -17.94
CA SER A 148 7.29 -3.81 -17.16
C SER A 148 6.04 -3.91 -16.26
N ARG A 149 5.08 -4.75 -16.65
CA ARG A 149 3.88 -5.08 -15.86
C ARG A 149 3.75 -6.59 -15.73
N TRP A 150 3.81 -7.05 -14.50
CA TRP A 150 3.61 -8.46 -14.20
C TRP A 150 2.43 -8.60 -13.24
N PRO A 151 1.24 -8.98 -13.69
CA PRO A 151 0.09 -9.14 -12.81
C PRO A 151 0.33 -10.29 -11.83
N LEU A 152 0.00 -10.07 -10.57
CA LEU A 152 0.04 -11.12 -9.53
C LEU A 152 -1.00 -12.20 -9.81
N ASP A 153 -2.14 -11.81 -10.34
CA ASP A 153 -3.19 -12.70 -10.82
C ASP A 153 -3.42 -12.47 -12.32
N LYS A 154 -3.17 -13.51 -13.12
CA LYS A 154 -3.34 -13.46 -14.58
C LYS A 154 -4.82 -13.31 -15.00
N ASN A 155 -5.75 -13.71 -14.13
CA ASN A 155 -7.19 -13.67 -14.35
C ASN A 155 -7.83 -12.41 -13.75
N ALA A 156 -7.07 -11.53 -13.11
CA ALA A 156 -7.60 -10.29 -12.61
C ALA A 156 -8.14 -9.43 -13.76
N PRO A 157 -9.32 -8.79 -13.59
CA PRO A 157 -9.85 -7.90 -14.61
C PRO A 157 -8.84 -6.79 -14.89
N SER A 158 -8.61 -6.49 -16.17
CA SER A 158 -7.69 -5.43 -16.57
C SER A 158 -8.15 -4.09 -16.01
N VAL A 159 -7.32 -3.46 -15.20
CA VAL A 159 -7.57 -2.10 -14.74
C VAL A 159 -7.06 -1.17 -15.84
N SER A 160 -7.96 -0.53 -16.58
CA SER A 160 -7.59 0.53 -17.51
C SER A 160 -7.09 1.74 -16.69
N TYR A 161 -5.77 1.86 -16.56
CA TYR A 161 -5.18 3.11 -16.09
C TYR A 161 -5.20 4.09 -17.27
N THR A 162 -6.06 5.06 -17.22
CA THR A 162 -5.86 6.29 -17.99
C THR A 162 -4.62 6.97 -17.44
N HIS A 163 -3.48 6.79 -18.09
CA HIS A 163 -2.30 7.59 -17.86
C HIS A 163 -2.63 9.01 -18.30
N LEU A 164 -2.95 9.88 -17.36
CA LEU A 164 -2.71 11.29 -17.57
C LEU A 164 -1.20 11.47 -17.65
N THR A 165 -0.67 11.48 -18.85
CA THR A 165 0.67 12.00 -19.15
C THR A 165 0.67 13.43 -18.64
N LEU A 166 1.51 13.70 -17.62
CA LEU A 166 1.78 15.07 -17.23
C LEU A 166 2.46 15.74 -18.44
N PRO A 167 2.03 16.93 -18.88
CA PRO A 167 2.78 17.69 -19.86
C PRO A 167 4.16 17.97 -19.26
N THR A 168 5.21 17.68 -20.04
CA THR A 168 6.61 17.98 -19.80
C THR A 168 6.84 19.47 -19.61
#